data_f0d70d53e7e5a98dae2232fca388bdcc
#
_entry.id   f0d70d53e7e5a98dae2232fca388bdcc
#
_cell.length_a   1.000
_cell.length_b   1.000
_cell.length_c   1.000
_cell.angle_alpha   90.00
_cell.angle_beta   90.00
_cell.angle_gamma   90.00
#
_symmetry.space_group_name_H-M   'P 1'
#
loop_
_entity.id
_entity.type
_entity.pdbx_description
1 polymer ?
#
loop_
_entity_poly.entity_id
_entity_poly.type
_entity_poly.pdbx_seq_one_letter_code
_entity_poly.pdbx_strand_id
1 'polypeptide(L)'
;LEDSGQVNRESEHRRVYDYVFDTPPGEQMLIDFGEQVLSQAKQIHFICLLLRYSRFLCVYAQDHKYNSAEACQAIYRCFCKLGGRPKELVIDQDAVFVSSEIYGEVIKTRTFEDFCTEQDIRLWVCNKADPESKGPIENSVGFVKKNFFSARKIACIDDVWRSLPGWLERKNRRIHRTTLRIPADIYNGIEKAAMLPLLPSAYETSPNTFCAYEIAAMPY
;
A
#
# COMPACT_ATOMS: atom_id res chain seq x y z
N LEU A 1 -63.54 6.48 -23.49
CA LEU A 1 -62.82 7.49 -22.71
C LEU A 1 -61.68 6.78 -21.99
N GLU A 2 -60.53 6.70 -22.68
CA GLU A 2 -59.30 6.12 -22.16
C GLU A 2 -58.47 7.25 -21.53
N ASP A 3 -58.20 7.09 -20.26
CA ASP A 3 -57.35 8.00 -19.50
C ASP A 3 -55.93 7.47 -19.55
N SER A 4 -55.09 8.12 -20.36
CA SER A 4 -53.67 7.78 -20.51
C SER A 4 -52.87 8.43 -19.39
N GLY A 5 -52.69 7.69 -18.28
CA GLY A 5 -51.78 8.07 -17.21
C GLY A 5 -50.34 8.16 -17.67
N GLN A 6 -49.85 9.36 -17.90
CA GLN A 6 -48.40 9.62 -18.06
C GLN A 6 -47.72 9.41 -16.71
N VAL A 7 -46.93 8.33 -16.62
CA VAL A 7 -45.99 8.10 -15.52
C VAL A 7 -44.82 9.05 -15.69
N ASN A 8 -44.82 10.09 -14.88
CA ASN A 8 -43.71 11.04 -14.77
C ASN A 8 -42.53 10.32 -14.10
N ARG A 9 -41.54 9.89 -14.89
CA ARG A 9 -40.28 9.38 -14.35
C ARG A 9 -39.48 10.60 -13.89
N GLU A 10 -39.57 10.90 -12.61
CA GLU A 10 -38.61 11.79 -11.96
C GLU A 10 -37.22 11.21 -12.15
N SER A 11 -36.38 11.95 -12.87
CA SER A 11 -34.97 11.64 -13.00
C SER A 11 -34.34 11.76 -11.61
N GLU A 12 -33.99 10.63 -10.99
CA GLU A 12 -33.17 10.60 -9.80
C GLU A 12 -31.88 11.35 -10.10
N HIS A 13 -31.76 12.58 -9.65
CA HIS A 13 -30.51 13.32 -9.61
C HIS A 13 -29.57 12.59 -8.64
N ARG A 14 -28.80 11.65 -9.17
CA ARG A 14 -27.70 11.01 -8.46
C ARG A 14 -26.74 12.12 -8.07
N ARG A 15 -26.72 12.49 -6.80
CA ARG A 15 -25.74 13.46 -6.28
C ARG A 15 -24.36 12.89 -6.53
N VAL A 16 -23.61 13.50 -7.44
CA VAL A 16 -22.19 13.21 -7.66
C VAL A 16 -21.46 13.90 -6.51
N TYR A 17 -21.06 13.15 -5.52
CA TYR A 17 -20.17 13.67 -4.47
C TYR A 17 -18.75 13.64 -5.01
N ASP A 18 -18.14 14.80 -5.15
CA ASP A 18 -16.70 14.89 -5.39
C ASP A 18 -15.97 14.34 -4.17
N TYR A 19 -15.03 13.42 -4.41
CA TYR A 19 -14.21 12.86 -3.34
C TYR A 19 -13.28 13.95 -2.81
N VAL A 20 -13.43 14.26 -1.53
CA VAL A 20 -12.49 15.13 -0.81
C VAL A 20 -11.38 14.27 -0.24
N PHE A 21 -10.13 14.61 -0.58
CA PHE A 21 -8.98 13.92 -0.04
C PHE A 21 -8.83 14.25 1.46
N ASP A 22 -8.78 13.24 2.28
CA ASP A 22 -8.71 13.33 3.75
C ASP A 22 -7.32 13.71 4.28
N THR A 23 -6.29 13.66 3.42
CA THR A 23 -4.91 14.03 3.75
C THR A 23 -4.24 14.76 2.61
N PRO A 24 -3.29 15.69 2.86
CA PRO A 24 -2.48 16.31 1.83
C PRO A 24 -1.62 15.30 1.05
N PRO A 25 -1.21 15.64 -0.20
CA PRO A 25 -0.32 14.80 -0.97
C PRO A 25 1.05 14.66 -0.29
N GLY A 26 1.63 13.47 -0.36
CA GLY A 26 2.94 13.16 0.24
C GLY A 26 2.96 13.11 1.77
N GLU A 27 1.81 13.25 2.44
CA GLU A 27 1.74 13.27 3.89
C GLU A 27 1.86 11.86 4.48
N GLN A 28 1.00 10.92 4.06
CA GLN A 28 0.88 9.63 4.71
C GLN A 28 1.04 8.44 3.76
N MET A 29 1.78 7.44 4.21
CA MET A 29 1.78 6.09 3.66
C MET A 29 1.27 5.11 4.70
N LEU A 30 0.24 4.35 4.34
CA LEU A 30 -0.33 3.31 5.17
C LEU A 30 0.38 1.98 4.88
N ILE A 31 0.67 1.21 5.93
CA ILE A 31 1.37 -0.07 5.84
C ILE A 31 0.55 -1.15 6.54
N ASP A 32 0.40 -2.28 5.87
CA ASP A 32 -0.26 -3.45 6.44
C ASP A 32 0.31 -4.73 5.84
N PHE A 33 0.26 -5.81 6.62
CA PHE A 33 0.73 -7.13 6.23
C PHE A 33 -0.42 -8.04 5.84
N GLY A 34 -0.12 -8.92 4.91
CA GLY A 34 -1.03 -9.97 4.52
C GLY A 34 -0.30 -11.28 4.33
N GLU A 35 -1.06 -12.36 4.45
CA GLU A 35 -0.57 -13.69 4.14
C GLU A 35 -1.56 -14.42 3.23
N GLN A 36 -1.04 -15.29 2.38
CA GLN A 36 -1.81 -16.13 1.50
C GLN A 36 -1.30 -17.56 1.57
N VAL A 37 -2.17 -18.47 1.94
CA VAL A 37 -1.88 -19.90 1.87
C VAL A 37 -2.06 -20.36 0.44
N LEU A 38 -1.02 -20.99 -0.11
CA LEU A 38 -1.06 -21.65 -1.41
C LEU A 38 -1.45 -23.12 -1.25
N SER A 39 -1.68 -23.80 -2.38
CA SER A 39 -1.78 -25.26 -2.39
C SER A 39 -0.50 -25.88 -1.79
N GLN A 40 -0.62 -26.98 -1.03
CA GLN A 40 0.49 -27.67 -0.36
C GLN A 40 1.05 -26.98 0.90
N ALA A 41 0.23 -26.22 1.64
CA ALA A 41 0.59 -25.56 2.89
C ALA A 41 1.75 -24.56 2.82
N LYS A 42 2.16 -24.14 1.61
CA LYS A 42 3.12 -23.04 1.43
C LYS A 42 2.41 -21.72 1.70
N GLN A 43 3.04 -20.84 2.44
CA GLN A 43 2.53 -19.49 2.73
C GLN A 43 3.37 -18.45 1.99
N ILE A 44 2.68 -17.45 1.47
CA ILE A 44 3.30 -16.22 0.98
C ILE A 44 2.92 -15.11 1.93
N HIS A 45 3.90 -14.38 2.40
CA HIS A 45 3.74 -13.20 3.22
C HIS A 45 3.99 -11.97 2.35
N PHE A 46 3.17 -10.95 2.50
CA PHE A 46 3.32 -9.72 1.71
C PHE A 46 3.04 -8.48 2.54
N ILE A 47 3.71 -7.39 2.18
CA ILE A 47 3.51 -6.06 2.75
C ILE A 47 2.84 -5.17 1.70
N CYS A 48 1.77 -4.50 2.08
CA CYS A 48 1.09 -3.47 1.29
C CYS A 48 1.52 -2.10 1.78
N LEU A 49 1.91 -1.24 0.85
CA LEU A 49 2.36 0.13 1.08
C LEU A 49 1.47 1.03 0.20
N LEU A 50 0.56 1.78 0.83
CA LEU A 50 -0.46 2.56 0.14
C LEU A 50 -0.27 4.05 0.43
N LEU A 51 0.02 4.86 -0.59
CA LEU A 51 -0.05 6.30 -0.45
C LEU A 51 -1.50 6.73 -0.22
N ARG A 52 -1.76 7.45 0.88
CA ARG A 52 -3.12 7.76 1.30
C ARG A 52 -3.82 8.71 0.36
N TYR A 53 -3.13 9.69 -0.19
CA TYR A 53 -3.70 10.68 -1.10
C TYR A 53 -4.03 10.09 -2.48
N SER A 54 -3.06 9.56 -3.21
CA SER A 54 -3.26 9.04 -4.57
C SER A 54 -3.91 7.65 -4.63
N ARG A 55 -3.88 6.89 -3.53
CA ARG A 55 -4.21 5.45 -3.50
C ARG A 55 -3.24 4.60 -4.35
N PHE A 56 -2.04 5.12 -4.58
CA PHE A 56 -0.99 4.38 -5.27
C PHE A 56 -0.48 3.25 -4.39
N LEU A 57 -0.54 2.03 -4.89
CA LEU A 57 -0.23 0.81 -4.15
C LEU A 57 1.10 0.21 -4.60
N CYS A 58 1.98 -0.05 -3.64
CA CYS A 58 3.13 -0.93 -3.78
C CYS A 58 2.90 -2.19 -2.93
N VAL A 59 3.41 -3.32 -3.40
CA VAL A 59 3.36 -4.60 -2.68
C VAL A 59 4.67 -5.32 -2.88
N TYR A 60 5.24 -5.85 -1.80
CA TYR A 60 6.37 -6.76 -1.82
C TYR A 60 5.97 -8.08 -1.15
N ALA A 61 6.55 -9.19 -1.58
CA ALA A 61 6.19 -10.51 -1.09
C ALA A 61 7.41 -11.40 -0.91
N GLN A 62 7.32 -12.29 0.07
CA GLN A 62 8.33 -13.29 0.40
C GLN A 62 7.67 -14.58 0.89
N ASP A 63 8.42 -15.66 1.02
CA ASP A 63 7.95 -16.99 1.40
C ASP A 63 8.03 -17.27 2.91
N HIS A 64 8.43 -16.30 3.70
CA HIS A 64 8.49 -16.35 5.15
C HIS A 64 7.94 -15.08 5.78
N LYS A 65 7.70 -15.10 7.10
CA LYS A 65 7.19 -13.93 7.83
C LYS A 65 8.21 -12.81 7.84
N TYR A 66 7.72 -11.57 7.70
CA TYR A 66 8.56 -10.39 7.82
C TYR A 66 9.09 -10.25 9.25
N ASN A 67 10.37 -9.96 9.37
CA ASN A 67 10.94 -9.34 10.56
C ASN A 67 11.06 -7.82 10.36
N SER A 68 11.43 -7.10 11.44
CA SER A 68 11.52 -5.64 11.39
C SER A 68 12.50 -5.12 10.34
N ALA A 69 13.65 -5.77 10.17
CA ALA A 69 14.67 -5.35 9.20
C ALA A 69 14.20 -5.54 7.75
N GLU A 70 13.55 -6.66 7.46
CA GLU A 70 12.99 -6.94 6.13
C GLU A 70 11.83 -6.00 5.80
N ALA A 71 11.02 -5.64 6.79
CA ALA A 71 9.97 -4.65 6.62
C ALA A 71 10.55 -3.27 6.32
N CYS A 72 11.56 -2.81 7.06
CA CYS A 72 12.28 -1.56 6.79
C CYS A 72 12.89 -1.57 5.38
N GLN A 73 13.48 -2.69 4.96
CA GLN A 73 14.03 -2.84 3.61
C GLN A 73 12.94 -2.72 2.53
N ALA A 74 11.78 -3.35 2.73
CA ALA A 74 10.65 -3.25 1.79
C ALA A 74 10.10 -1.81 1.71
N ILE A 75 10.02 -1.11 2.86
CA ILE A 75 9.60 0.29 2.92
C ILE A 75 10.61 1.18 2.17
N TYR A 76 11.90 1.03 2.44
CA TYR A 76 12.94 1.82 1.77
C TYR A 76 12.97 1.59 0.26
N ARG A 77 12.81 0.35 -0.19
CA ARG A 77 12.63 0.02 -1.61
C ARG A 77 11.44 0.73 -2.24
N CYS A 78 10.32 0.79 -1.51
CA CYS A 78 9.16 1.53 -1.96
C CYS A 78 9.49 3.01 -2.14
N PHE A 79 10.22 3.64 -1.22
CA PHE A 79 10.65 5.02 -1.34
C PHE A 79 11.56 5.25 -2.55
N CYS A 80 12.51 4.34 -2.79
CA CYS A 80 13.36 4.39 -3.98
C CYS A 80 12.54 4.31 -5.27
N LYS A 81 11.58 3.41 -5.34
CA LYS A 81 10.67 3.28 -6.49
C LYS A 81 9.80 4.51 -6.70
N LEU A 82 9.34 5.13 -5.63
CA LEU A 82 8.57 6.37 -5.67
C LEU A 82 9.46 7.59 -5.97
N GLY A 83 10.76 7.51 -5.74
CA GLY A 83 11.67 8.65 -5.87
C GLY A 83 11.52 9.67 -4.76
N GLY A 84 10.99 9.26 -3.59
CA GLY A 84 10.78 10.10 -2.41
C GLY A 84 10.15 9.35 -1.26
N ARG A 85 10.11 9.97 -0.08
CA ARG A 85 9.51 9.43 1.14
C ARG A 85 8.30 10.26 1.58
N PRO A 86 7.29 9.67 2.22
CA PRO A 86 6.20 10.41 2.85
C PRO A 86 6.70 11.08 4.13
N LYS A 87 5.91 11.98 4.70
CA LYS A 87 6.22 12.60 5.99
C LYS A 87 5.89 11.67 7.16
N GLU A 88 4.96 10.76 6.98
CA GLU A 88 4.43 9.93 8.03
C GLU A 88 4.10 8.51 7.55
N LEU A 89 4.45 7.52 8.37
CA LEU A 89 4.00 6.14 8.22
C LEU A 89 2.85 5.85 9.17
N VAL A 90 1.78 5.28 8.65
CA VAL A 90 0.62 4.83 9.42
C VAL A 90 0.66 3.30 9.47
N ILE A 91 0.81 2.75 10.66
CA ILE A 91 0.93 1.31 10.90
C ILE A 91 -0.12 0.81 11.89
N ASP A 92 -0.44 -0.48 11.82
CA ASP A 92 -1.12 -1.17 12.90
C ASP A 92 -0.11 -1.63 13.99
N GLN A 93 -0.62 -2.03 15.13
CA GLN A 93 0.15 -2.64 16.22
C GLN A 93 0.59 -4.07 15.87
N ASP A 94 1.30 -4.24 14.76
CA ASP A 94 1.89 -5.52 14.36
C ASP A 94 3.22 -5.74 15.09
N ALA A 95 3.47 -7.00 15.51
CA ALA A 95 4.70 -7.39 16.19
C ALA A 95 5.99 -7.14 15.38
N VAL A 96 5.89 -6.93 14.08
CA VAL A 96 7.00 -6.54 13.21
C VAL A 96 7.51 -5.14 13.58
N PHE A 97 6.61 -4.23 13.98
CA PHE A 97 6.94 -2.84 14.27
C PHE A 97 6.88 -2.49 15.77
N VAL A 98 6.07 -3.24 16.54
CA VAL A 98 5.77 -2.96 17.93
C VAL A 98 6.21 -4.14 18.80
N SER A 99 7.08 -3.88 19.77
CA SER A 99 7.56 -4.91 20.70
C SER A 99 6.60 -5.13 21.87
N SER A 100 5.96 -4.08 22.36
CA SER A 100 5.00 -4.14 23.49
C SER A 100 4.17 -2.87 23.57
N GLU A 101 3.13 -2.90 24.40
CA GLU A 101 2.33 -1.74 24.80
C GLU A 101 2.33 -1.67 26.34
N ILE A 102 2.77 -0.55 26.90
CA ILE A 102 2.82 -0.33 28.34
C ILE A 102 2.03 0.95 28.66
N TYR A 103 0.96 0.83 29.44
CA TYR A 103 0.09 1.95 29.85
C TYR A 103 -0.43 2.82 28.68
N GLY A 104 -0.68 2.21 27.52
CA GLY A 104 -1.12 2.94 26.32
C GLY A 104 0.01 3.55 25.49
N GLU A 105 1.25 3.46 25.94
CA GLU A 105 2.43 3.80 25.14
C GLU A 105 2.90 2.60 24.31
N VAL A 106 3.00 2.79 23.00
CA VAL A 106 3.47 1.77 22.06
C VAL A 106 5.00 1.78 22.02
N ILE A 107 5.62 0.67 22.44
CA ILE A 107 7.05 0.49 22.35
C ILE A 107 7.38 -0.15 21.01
N LYS A 108 8.07 0.59 20.16
CA LYS A 108 8.51 0.12 18.85
C LYS A 108 9.66 -0.87 18.97
N THR A 109 9.84 -1.70 17.94
CA THR A 109 11.08 -2.45 17.79
C THR A 109 12.22 -1.45 17.54
N ARG A 110 13.38 -1.68 18.15
CA ARG A 110 14.53 -0.78 18.00
C ARG A 110 14.91 -0.57 16.53
N THR A 111 14.95 -1.63 15.76
CA THR A 111 15.26 -1.58 14.32
C THR A 111 14.33 -0.64 13.54
N PHE A 112 13.04 -0.66 13.86
CA PHE A 112 12.07 0.20 13.19
C PHE A 112 12.13 1.65 13.68
N GLU A 113 12.43 1.85 14.96
CA GLU A 113 12.63 3.20 15.53
C GLU A 113 13.87 3.87 14.95
N ASP A 114 14.99 3.13 14.85
CA ASP A 114 16.23 3.61 14.23
C ASP A 114 15.96 3.98 12.76
N PHE A 115 15.22 3.15 12.02
CA PHE A 115 14.83 3.43 10.64
C PHE A 115 13.98 4.70 10.49
N CYS A 116 12.97 4.88 11.34
CA CYS A 116 12.13 6.08 11.31
C CYS A 116 12.94 7.34 11.61
N THR A 117 13.88 7.25 12.56
CA THR A 117 14.80 8.35 12.93
C THR A 117 15.76 8.66 11.78
N GLU A 118 16.39 7.65 11.18
CA GLU A 118 17.28 7.77 10.03
C GLU A 118 16.59 8.45 8.84
N GLN A 119 15.34 8.05 8.59
CA GLN A 119 14.55 8.59 7.49
C GLN A 119 13.78 9.87 7.85
N ASP A 120 13.91 10.40 9.07
CA ASP A 120 13.17 11.57 9.55
C ASP A 120 11.67 11.46 9.22
N ILE A 121 11.05 10.36 9.63
CA ILE A 121 9.65 10.03 9.36
C ILE A 121 8.88 9.99 10.68
N ARG A 122 7.76 10.68 10.71
CA ARG A 122 6.80 10.55 11.81
C ARG A 122 6.08 9.21 11.73
N LEU A 123 5.75 8.67 12.89
CA LEU A 123 5.02 7.42 12.99
C LEU A 123 3.65 7.66 13.63
N TRP A 124 2.61 7.21 12.96
CA TRP A 124 1.28 7.13 13.52
C TRP A 124 0.90 5.65 13.69
N VAL A 125 0.77 5.21 14.94
CA VAL A 125 0.28 3.88 15.27
C VAL A 125 -1.22 3.95 15.44
N CYS A 126 -1.96 3.22 14.62
CA CYS A 126 -3.42 3.19 14.71
C CYS A 126 -3.86 2.52 16.01
N ASN A 127 -4.76 3.17 16.73
CA ASN A 127 -5.45 2.54 17.86
C ASN A 127 -6.40 1.46 17.34
N LYS A 128 -6.55 0.37 18.11
CA LYS A 128 -7.45 -0.76 17.77
C LYS A 128 -8.92 -0.33 17.55
N ALA A 129 -9.30 0.85 18.04
CA ALA A 129 -10.67 1.39 17.98
C ALA A 129 -10.89 2.45 16.90
N ASP A 130 -9.92 2.68 15.97
CA ASP A 130 -10.06 3.68 14.90
C ASP A 130 -10.21 3.04 13.51
N PRO A 131 -11.43 2.68 13.10
CA PRO A 131 -11.69 2.05 11.79
C PRO A 131 -11.44 2.97 10.61
N GLU A 132 -11.56 4.30 10.77
CA GLU A 132 -11.45 5.25 9.66
C GLU A 132 -10.00 5.39 9.18
N SER A 133 -9.04 5.30 10.10
CA SER A 133 -7.62 5.33 9.76
C SER A 133 -7.15 4.07 9.02
N LYS A 134 -7.76 2.91 9.30
CA LYS A 134 -7.38 1.59 8.75
C LYS A 134 -8.10 1.20 7.46
N GLY A 135 -9.32 1.67 7.26
CA GLY A 135 -10.19 1.21 6.18
C GLY A 135 -9.53 1.12 4.79
N PRO A 136 -8.77 2.13 4.34
CA PRO A 136 -8.15 2.08 3.03
C PRO A 136 -7.10 0.99 2.86
N ILE A 137 -6.28 0.70 3.89
CA ILE A 137 -5.19 -0.27 3.80
C ILE A 137 -5.68 -1.71 3.97
N GLU A 138 -6.60 -1.97 4.91
CA GLU A 138 -7.24 -3.28 5.07
C GLU A 138 -7.95 -3.70 3.79
N ASN A 139 -8.64 -2.75 3.13
CA ASN A 139 -9.23 -2.97 1.81
C ASN A 139 -8.16 -3.34 0.76
N SER A 140 -6.95 -2.77 0.85
CA SER A 140 -5.85 -3.06 -0.08
C SER A 140 -5.31 -4.48 0.11
N VAL A 141 -5.10 -4.94 1.35
CA VAL A 141 -4.70 -6.32 1.64
C VAL A 141 -5.76 -7.30 1.14
N GLY A 142 -7.04 -7.07 1.47
CA GLY A 142 -8.16 -7.87 0.98
C GLY A 142 -8.26 -7.86 -0.56
N PHE A 143 -7.99 -6.73 -1.19
CA PHE A 143 -7.98 -6.60 -2.65
C PHE A 143 -6.85 -7.41 -3.28
N VAL A 144 -5.64 -7.37 -2.72
CA VAL A 144 -4.50 -8.18 -3.18
C VAL A 144 -4.83 -9.68 -3.07
N LYS A 145 -5.36 -10.13 -1.93
CA LYS A 145 -5.78 -11.53 -1.75
C LYS A 145 -6.78 -11.98 -2.82
N LYS A 146 -7.84 -11.21 -3.03
CA LYS A 146 -8.93 -11.56 -3.94
C LYS A 146 -8.56 -11.41 -5.43
N ASN A 147 -7.83 -10.37 -5.80
CA ASN A 147 -7.64 -10.00 -7.21
C ASN A 147 -6.25 -10.36 -7.77
N PHE A 148 -5.27 -10.56 -6.92
CA PHE A 148 -3.97 -11.08 -7.35
C PHE A 148 -3.85 -12.57 -7.09
N PHE A 149 -3.93 -13.01 -5.84
CA PHE A 149 -3.71 -14.42 -5.49
C PHE A 149 -4.84 -15.35 -5.95
N SER A 150 -6.09 -15.03 -5.62
CA SER A 150 -7.21 -15.93 -5.98
C SER A 150 -7.51 -15.96 -7.48
N ALA A 151 -7.08 -14.97 -8.23
CA ALA A 151 -7.29 -14.88 -9.68
C ALA A 151 -6.19 -15.55 -10.51
N ARG A 152 -5.21 -16.21 -9.89
CA ARG A 152 -4.05 -16.81 -10.56
C ARG A 152 -3.68 -18.16 -9.98
N LYS A 153 -3.08 -18.99 -10.81
CA LYS A 153 -2.41 -20.22 -10.34
C LYS A 153 -0.99 -19.83 -9.93
N ILE A 154 -0.79 -19.69 -8.62
CA ILE A 154 0.50 -19.38 -8.01
C ILE A 154 0.93 -20.63 -7.24
N ALA A 155 2.07 -21.19 -7.58
CA ALA A 155 2.62 -22.39 -6.95
C ALA A 155 3.77 -22.08 -5.98
N CYS A 156 4.49 -20.97 -6.21
CA CYS A 156 5.65 -20.59 -5.41
C CYS A 156 5.86 -19.06 -5.43
N ILE A 157 6.85 -18.59 -4.66
CA ILE A 157 7.19 -17.18 -4.58
C ILE A 157 7.69 -16.62 -5.91
N ASP A 158 8.37 -17.40 -6.74
CA ASP A 158 8.87 -16.96 -8.04
C ASP A 158 7.72 -16.56 -9.00
N ASP A 159 6.58 -17.27 -8.91
CA ASP A 159 5.39 -16.92 -9.69
C ASP A 159 4.82 -15.55 -9.23
N VAL A 160 4.90 -15.26 -7.93
CA VAL A 160 4.52 -13.96 -7.38
C VAL A 160 5.44 -12.89 -7.94
N TRP A 161 6.75 -13.04 -7.79
CA TRP A 161 7.74 -12.04 -8.23
C TRP A 161 7.63 -11.74 -9.74
N ARG A 162 7.36 -12.77 -10.54
CA ARG A 162 7.19 -12.61 -11.99
C ARG A 162 5.91 -11.87 -12.38
N SER A 163 4.82 -12.10 -11.66
CA SER A 163 3.48 -11.62 -12.07
C SER A 163 3.01 -10.37 -11.34
N LEU A 164 3.52 -10.13 -10.11
CA LEU A 164 3.08 -9.03 -9.25
C LEU A 164 3.38 -7.63 -9.83
N PRO A 165 4.58 -7.35 -10.39
CA PRO A 165 4.89 -6.02 -10.92
C PRO A 165 3.91 -5.58 -12.02
N GLY A 166 3.69 -6.40 -13.01
CA GLY A 166 2.77 -6.09 -14.12
C GLY A 166 1.31 -6.00 -13.68
N TRP A 167 0.92 -6.73 -12.63
CA TRP A 167 -0.42 -6.58 -12.05
C TRP A 167 -0.56 -5.25 -11.29
N LEU A 168 0.43 -4.85 -10.50
CA LEU A 168 0.45 -3.57 -9.78
C LEU A 168 0.40 -2.39 -10.74
N GLU A 169 1.15 -2.45 -11.83
CA GLU A 169 1.11 -1.42 -12.86
C GLU A 169 -0.31 -1.25 -13.41
N ARG A 170 -0.94 -2.34 -13.85
CA ARG A 170 -2.32 -2.30 -14.34
C ARG A 170 -3.31 -1.82 -13.27
N LYS A 171 -3.12 -2.22 -12.00
CA LYS A 171 -3.98 -1.79 -10.88
C LYS A 171 -3.87 -0.29 -10.66
N ASN A 172 -2.67 0.26 -10.63
CA ASN A 172 -2.45 1.67 -10.39
C ASN A 172 -2.89 2.57 -11.57
N ARG A 173 -3.00 2.01 -12.77
CA ARG A 173 -3.54 2.69 -13.97
C ARG A 173 -5.05 2.54 -14.16
N ARG A 174 -5.76 1.87 -13.25
CA ARG A 174 -7.24 1.77 -13.30
C ARG A 174 -7.86 2.83 -12.41
N ILE A 175 -9.04 3.29 -12.82
CA ILE A 175 -9.87 4.20 -12.01
C ILE A 175 -10.14 3.56 -10.65
N HIS A 176 -9.78 4.26 -9.59
CA HIS A 176 -10.04 3.84 -8.22
C HIS A 176 -11.51 4.13 -7.87
N ARG A 177 -12.22 3.12 -7.34
CA ARG A 177 -13.68 3.19 -7.14
C ARG A 177 -14.13 4.32 -6.23
N THR A 178 -13.35 4.65 -5.20
CA THR A 178 -13.70 5.69 -4.23
C THR A 178 -13.31 7.08 -4.73
N THR A 179 -12.10 7.25 -5.24
CA THR A 179 -11.60 8.57 -5.68
C THR A 179 -12.05 8.93 -7.09
N LEU A 180 -12.56 7.96 -7.85
CA LEU A 180 -12.93 8.08 -9.26
C LEU A 180 -11.80 8.60 -10.17
N ARG A 181 -10.56 8.45 -9.72
CA ARG A 181 -9.34 8.89 -10.41
C ARG A 181 -8.36 7.74 -10.56
N ILE A 182 -7.40 7.89 -11.45
CA ILE A 182 -6.33 6.91 -11.68
C ILE A 182 -5.20 7.18 -10.70
N PRO A 183 -4.85 6.24 -9.78
CA PRO A 183 -3.81 6.42 -8.78
C PRO A 183 -2.46 6.87 -9.35
N ALA A 184 -2.03 6.29 -10.49
CA ALA A 184 -0.77 6.64 -11.12
C ALA A 184 -0.77 8.09 -11.64
N ASP A 185 -1.88 8.59 -12.16
CA ASP A 185 -1.97 9.96 -12.69
C ASP A 185 -1.93 10.98 -11.53
N ILE A 186 -2.66 10.70 -10.43
CA ILE A 186 -2.63 11.52 -9.23
C ILE A 186 -1.23 11.53 -8.61
N TYR A 187 -0.60 10.36 -8.52
CA TYR A 187 0.75 10.26 -7.99
C TYR A 187 1.73 11.08 -8.83
N ASN A 188 1.80 10.83 -10.13
CA ASN A 188 2.76 11.51 -11.02
C ASN A 188 2.49 13.01 -11.18
N GLY A 189 1.21 13.42 -11.22
CA GLY A 189 0.83 14.81 -11.45
C GLY A 189 0.92 15.71 -10.22
N ILE A 190 0.71 15.14 -9.02
CA ILE A 190 0.57 15.93 -7.79
C ILE A 190 1.45 15.39 -6.66
N GLU A 191 1.26 14.14 -6.26
CA GLU A 191 1.79 13.63 -5.00
C GLU A 191 3.31 13.46 -5.03
N LYS A 192 3.88 13.06 -6.17
CA LYS A 192 5.33 12.89 -6.34
C LYS A 192 6.12 14.16 -6.01
N ALA A 193 5.61 15.32 -6.42
CA ALA A 193 6.26 16.60 -6.14
C ALA A 193 6.18 17.02 -4.66
N ALA A 194 5.23 16.46 -3.92
CA ALA A 194 5.04 16.71 -2.49
C ALA A 194 5.78 15.71 -1.58
N MET A 195 6.37 14.66 -2.16
CA MET A 195 7.19 13.71 -1.42
C MET A 195 8.49 14.38 -0.94
N LEU A 196 8.97 13.99 0.22
CA LEU A 196 10.26 14.45 0.73
C LEU A 196 11.41 13.72 0.03
N PRO A 197 12.58 14.35 -0.09
CA PRO A 197 13.77 13.70 -0.65
C PRO A 197 14.13 12.43 0.11
N LEU A 198 14.69 11.45 -0.61
CA LEU A 198 15.26 10.25 0.01
C LEU A 198 16.46 10.63 0.87
N LEU A 199 16.57 9.98 2.02
CA LEU A 199 17.78 10.02 2.86
C LEU A 199 18.56 8.71 2.67
N PRO A 200 19.91 8.73 2.75
CA PRO A 200 20.72 7.52 2.74
C PRO A 200 20.25 6.55 3.83
N SER A 201 20.34 5.26 3.58
CA SER A 201 19.92 4.25 4.53
C SER A 201 20.84 3.04 4.51
N ALA A 202 21.03 2.42 5.68
CA ALA A 202 21.68 1.12 5.80
C ALA A 202 20.93 0.02 5.01
N TYR A 203 19.66 0.27 4.67
CA TYR A 203 18.82 -0.60 3.84
C TYR A 203 18.97 -0.33 2.32
N GLU A 204 19.88 0.55 1.94
CA GLU A 204 20.27 0.75 0.54
C GLU A 204 20.94 -0.52 0.03
N THR A 205 20.16 -1.38 -0.58
CA THR A 205 20.66 -2.65 -1.09
C THR A 205 21.52 -2.43 -2.32
N SER A 206 22.74 -2.99 -2.31
CA SER A 206 23.42 -3.33 -3.56
C SER A 206 22.46 -4.06 -4.50
N PRO A 207 22.48 -3.80 -5.81
CA PRO A 207 21.49 -4.29 -6.77
C PRO A 207 21.36 -5.81 -6.87
N ASN A 208 22.07 -6.60 -6.08
CA ASN A 208 22.26 -8.03 -6.34
C ASN A 208 21.41 -9.00 -5.52
N THR A 209 20.57 -8.58 -4.54
CA THR A 209 19.95 -9.59 -3.67
C THR A 209 18.51 -9.95 -3.99
N PHE A 210 17.71 -9.07 -4.64
CA PHE A 210 16.31 -9.39 -5.00
C PHE A 210 15.80 -8.72 -6.30
N CYS A 211 16.65 -8.08 -7.08
CA CYS A 211 16.28 -7.24 -8.22
C CYS A 211 16.53 -7.83 -9.61
N ALA A 212 16.79 -9.13 -9.76
CA ALA A 212 16.97 -9.71 -11.09
C ALA A 212 15.72 -9.57 -12.01
N TYR A 213 14.55 -9.34 -11.43
CA TYR A 213 13.28 -9.22 -12.18
C TYR A 213 12.74 -7.78 -12.29
N GLU A 214 13.16 -6.83 -11.45
CA GLU A 214 12.72 -5.43 -11.58
C GLU A 214 13.53 -4.64 -12.63
N ILE A 215 14.78 -4.99 -12.87
CA ILE A 215 15.65 -4.32 -13.86
C ILE A 215 15.24 -4.68 -15.32
N ALA A 216 14.63 -5.84 -15.53
CA ALA A 216 14.16 -6.26 -16.85
C ALA A 216 12.85 -5.58 -17.32
N ALA A 217 12.19 -4.79 -16.46
CA ALA A 217 10.90 -4.16 -16.74
C ALA A 217 10.95 -2.62 -16.86
N MET A 218 12.14 -2.02 -16.91
CA MET A 218 12.27 -0.60 -17.28
C MET A 218 12.41 -0.49 -18.79
N PRO A 219 11.41 0.03 -19.51
CA PRO A 219 11.64 0.49 -20.88
C PRO A 219 12.53 1.73 -20.82
N TYR A 220 13.56 1.76 -21.66
CA TYR A 220 14.39 2.91 -21.98
C TYR A 220 13.54 4.09 -22.48
#